data_86fb06d92f1a1d9bffff6b9fc3185cbf
#
_entry.id   86fb06d92f1a1d9bffff6b9fc3185cbf
#
_cell.length_a   1.000
_cell.length_b   1.000
_cell.length_c   1.000
_cell.angle_alpha   90.00
_cell.angle_beta   90.00
_cell.angle_gamma   90.00
#
_symmetry.space_group_name_H-M   'P 1'
#
loop_
_entity.id
_entity.type
_entity.pdbx_description
1 polymer ?
#
loop_
_entity_poly.entity_id
_entity_poly.type
_entity_poly.pdbx_seq_one_letter_code
_entity_poly.pdbx_strand_id
1 'polypeptide(L)'
;MFTNAAVCDIIKAKKIERTPRGWGINIMKKVDVYTDGACRGNPGKGGWGAILVYNGREKVLSGGEPETTNNRMELTAAISALSVLKEPCKVTLYSDSKYLIDGITKGWAVSWRARGWKKADRSPALNPDLWGEILRLIEIHDVTFVWVKGHDGHSYNERCDKLATDFADSFK
;
A
#
# COMPACT_ATOMS: atom_id res chain seq x y z
N MET A 1 -9.43 21.81 15.07
CA MET A 1 -8.11 21.62 14.44
C MET A 1 -7.41 20.49 15.15
N PHE A 2 -7.42 19.28 14.59
CA PHE A 2 -6.66 18.17 15.15
C PHE A 2 -5.23 18.29 14.60
N THR A 3 -4.26 18.40 15.49
CA THR A 3 -2.84 18.55 15.15
C THR A 3 -2.27 17.25 14.58
N ASN A 4 -1.32 17.32 13.64
CA ASN A 4 -0.62 16.19 13.02
C ASN A 4 -0.02 15.17 14.01
N ALA A 5 0.18 15.53 15.27
CA ALA A 5 0.65 14.66 16.34
C ALA A 5 -0.38 13.56 16.71
N ALA A 6 -1.66 13.89 16.75
CA ALA A 6 -2.71 12.94 17.15
C ALA A 6 -2.94 11.80 16.12
N VAL A 7 -2.69 12.05 14.83
CA VAL A 7 -2.78 11.04 13.77
C VAL A 7 -1.59 10.06 13.86
N CYS A 8 -0.42 10.56 14.25
CA CYS A 8 0.79 9.73 14.44
C CYS A 8 0.66 8.80 15.66
N ASP A 9 -0.05 9.22 16.71
CA ASP A 9 -0.21 8.44 17.95
C ASP A 9 -1.24 7.32 17.83
N ILE A 10 -2.25 7.46 16.97
CA ILE A 10 -3.21 6.38 16.67
C ILE A 10 -2.53 5.23 15.91
N ILE A 11 -1.51 5.53 15.11
CA ILE A 11 -0.74 4.53 14.36
C ILE A 11 0.34 3.87 15.25
N LYS A 12 0.72 4.51 16.35
CA LYS A 12 1.83 4.07 17.23
C LYS A 12 1.42 3.34 18.50
N ALA A 13 0.16 3.02 18.72
CA ALA A 13 -0.25 2.19 19.85
C ALA A 13 0.34 0.78 19.70
N LYS A 14 1.57 0.60 20.19
CA LYS A 14 2.22 -0.71 20.32
C LYS A 14 1.32 -1.63 21.15
N LYS A 15 0.71 -2.62 20.50
CA LYS A 15 0.11 -3.75 21.19
C LYS A 15 1.21 -4.56 21.86
N ILE A 16 1.36 -4.38 23.16
CA ILE A 16 2.17 -5.29 23.99
C ILE A 16 1.28 -6.51 24.25
N GLU A 17 1.46 -7.58 23.48
CA GLU A 17 0.77 -8.84 23.74
C GLU A 17 1.60 -9.71 24.67
N ARG A 18 0.94 -10.22 25.73
CA ARG A 18 1.49 -11.26 26.62
C ARG A 18 1.60 -12.55 25.81
N THR A 19 2.82 -13.03 25.62
CA THR A 19 3.03 -14.40 25.15
C THR A 19 3.00 -15.37 26.35
N PRO A 20 2.59 -16.65 26.14
CA PRO A 20 2.51 -17.63 27.24
C PRO A 20 3.86 -18.02 27.87
N ARG A 21 4.96 -17.50 27.40
CA ARG A 21 6.33 -17.80 27.84
C ARG A 21 7.17 -16.54 28.09
N GLY A 22 6.74 -15.69 29.04
CA GLY A 22 7.61 -14.59 29.51
C GLY A 22 7.76 -13.43 28.53
N TRP A 23 8.32 -12.33 29.02
CA TRP A 23 8.58 -11.10 28.26
C TRP A 23 9.58 -11.35 27.11
N GLY A 24 9.10 -11.78 25.96
CA GLY A 24 9.86 -11.90 24.72
C GLY A 24 9.71 -10.60 23.93
N ILE A 25 10.81 -9.97 23.55
CA ILE A 25 10.81 -8.90 22.56
C ILE A 25 10.32 -9.55 21.26
N ASN A 26 9.08 -9.27 20.86
CA ASN A 26 8.55 -9.75 19.58
C ASN A 26 9.24 -8.92 18.49
N ILE A 27 10.35 -9.43 17.95
CA ILE A 27 11.09 -8.80 16.85
C ILE A 27 10.30 -9.06 15.58
N MET A 28 9.50 -8.06 15.16
CA MET A 28 8.76 -8.14 13.89
C MET A 28 9.74 -8.32 12.73
N LYS A 29 9.39 -9.21 11.80
CA LYS A 29 10.15 -9.40 10.56
C LYS A 29 10.15 -8.11 9.75
N LYS A 30 11.31 -7.70 9.26
CA LYS A 30 11.46 -6.52 8.39
C LYS A 30 11.32 -6.97 6.94
N VAL A 31 10.39 -6.39 6.22
CA VAL A 31 10.11 -6.70 4.81
C VAL A 31 10.14 -5.40 4.01
N ASP A 32 10.91 -5.38 2.94
CA ASP A 32 10.84 -4.31 1.95
C ASP A 32 9.85 -4.70 0.86
N VAL A 33 8.97 -3.76 0.49
CA VAL A 33 7.90 -3.97 -0.47
C VAL A 33 7.97 -2.89 -1.53
N TYR A 34 7.95 -3.28 -2.80
CA TYR A 34 7.93 -2.38 -3.95
C TYR A 34 6.65 -2.63 -4.71
N THR A 35 5.96 -1.56 -5.12
CA THR A 35 4.66 -1.66 -5.78
C THR A 35 4.53 -0.65 -6.89
N ASP A 36 3.83 -1.04 -7.96
CA ASP A 36 3.46 -0.17 -9.07
C ASP A 36 2.14 -0.62 -9.69
N GLY A 37 1.43 0.31 -10.33
CA GLY A 37 0.20 0.10 -11.04
C GLY A 37 0.21 0.78 -12.40
N ALA A 38 -0.37 0.13 -13.40
CA ALA A 38 -0.48 0.66 -14.76
C ALA A 38 -1.91 0.50 -15.29
N CYS A 39 -2.32 1.40 -16.19
CA CYS A 39 -3.60 1.32 -16.86
C CYS A 39 -3.48 1.78 -18.33
N ARG A 40 -3.98 0.97 -19.25
CA ARG A 40 -4.07 1.28 -20.68
C ARG A 40 -5.38 1.99 -20.98
N GLY A 41 -5.35 3.30 -20.93
CA GLY A 41 -6.52 4.16 -20.80
C GLY A 41 -6.83 4.44 -19.31
N ASN A 42 -7.79 5.32 -19.02
CA ASN A 42 -8.13 5.64 -17.63
C ASN A 42 -9.57 6.16 -17.56
N PRO A 43 -10.59 5.25 -17.50
CA PRO A 43 -10.51 3.81 -17.26
C PRO A 43 -10.08 2.97 -18.48
N GLY A 44 -9.67 1.70 -18.21
CA GLY A 44 -9.27 0.73 -19.20
C GLY A 44 -8.61 -0.52 -18.60
N LYS A 45 -7.94 -1.29 -19.43
CA LYS A 45 -7.20 -2.50 -19.00
C LYS A 45 -6.06 -2.10 -18.06
N GLY A 46 -6.05 -2.61 -16.84
CA GLY A 46 -5.04 -2.30 -15.85
C GLY A 46 -4.33 -3.51 -15.28
N GLY A 47 -3.09 -3.30 -14.86
CA GLY A 47 -2.29 -4.28 -14.17
C GLY A 47 -1.56 -3.67 -12.99
N TRP A 48 -1.11 -4.53 -12.10
CA TRP A 48 -0.30 -4.16 -10.95
C TRP A 48 0.83 -5.16 -10.75
N GLY A 49 1.94 -4.68 -10.20
CA GLY A 49 3.09 -5.47 -9.82
C GLY A 49 3.54 -5.17 -8.41
N ALA A 50 4.00 -6.20 -7.70
CA ALA A 50 4.58 -6.05 -6.38
C ALA A 50 5.73 -7.04 -6.17
N ILE A 51 6.79 -6.59 -5.48
CA ILE A 51 7.94 -7.42 -5.11
C ILE A 51 8.18 -7.22 -3.62
N LEU A 52 8.14 -8.32 -2.87
CA LEU A 52 8.47 -8.35 -1.45
C LEU A 52 9.86 -8.96 -1.27
N VAL A 53 10.68 -8.31 -0.45
CA VAL A 53 12.06 -8.77 -0.16
C VAL A 53 12.20 -9.03 1.34
N TYR A 54 12.58 -10.25 1.69
CA TYR A 54 12.84 -10.65 3.06
C TYR A 54 14.10 -11.53 3.14
N ASN A 55 15.11 -11.09 3.88
CA ASN A 55 16.38 -11.81 4.03
C ASN A 55 17.01 -12.23 2.69
N GLY A 56 17.00 -11.33 1.70
CA GLY A 56 17.56 -11.58 0.37
C GLY A 56 16.71 -12.50 -0.53
N ARG A 57 15.55 -12.95 -0.07
CA ARG A 57 14.58 -13.72 -0.89
C ARG A 57 13.48 -12.80 -1.38
N GLU A 58 13.10 -12.99 -2.62
CA GLU A 58 12.05 -12.22 -3.27
C GLU A 58 10.77 -13.05 -3.42
N LYS A 59 9.63 -12.38 -3.26
CA LYS A 59 8.33 -12.86 -3.70
C LYS A 59 7.75 -11.85 -4.67
N VAL A 60 7.50 -12.29 -5.90
CA VAL A 60 6.94 -11.49 -6.99
C VAL A 60 5.46 -11.79 -7.10
N LEU A 61 4.66 -10.74 -7.24
CA LEU A 61 3.21 -10.79 -7.43
C LEU A 61 2.82 -9.88 -8.59
N SER A 62 1.82 -10.27 -9.34
CA SER A 62 1.19 -9.43 -10.35
C SER A 62 -0.27 -9.82 -10.54
N GLY A 63 -1.06 -8.93 -11.06
CA GLY A 63 -2.46 -9.14 -11.36
C GLY A 63 -3.04 -7.95 -12.11
N GLY A 64 -4.34 -7.96 -12.37
CA GLY A 64 -4.98 -6.84 -13.06
C GLY A 64 -6.47 -7.03 -13.23
N GLU A 65 -7.09 -6.02 -13.82
CA GLU A 65 -8.52 -5.95 -14.11
C GLU A 65 -8.74 -5.46 -15.56
N PRO A 66 -9.72 -6.01 -16.30
CA PRO A 66 -9.97 -5.62 -17.70
C PRO A 66 -10.54 -4.21 -17.85
N GLU A 67 -11.16 -3.68 -16.78
CA GLU A 67 -11.74 -2.34 -16.72
C GLU A 67 -11.47 -1.73 -15.34
N THR A 68 -10.54 -0.79 -15.28
CA THR A 68 -10.07 -0.19 -14.01
C THR A 68 -9.45 1.19 -14.26
N THR A 69 -8.82 1.75 -13.23
CA THR A 69 -8.05 3.01 -13.32
C THR A 69 -6.65 2.84 -12.77
N ASN A 70 -5.72 3.70 -13.18
CA ASN A 70 -4.35 3.69 -12.67
C ASN A 70 -4.31 3.72 -11.13
N ASN A 71 -5.04 4.66 -10.52
CA ASN A 71 -5.08 4.77 -9.05
C ASN A 71 -5.59 3.49 -8.36
N ARG A 72 -6.55 2.77 -8.96
CA ARG A 72 -7.01 1.49 -8.41
C ARG A 72 -5.91 0.44 -8.46
N MET A 73 -5.16 0.35 -9.55
CA MET A 73 -4.07 -0.62 -9.69
C MET A 73 -2.92 -0.33 -8.71
N GLU A 74 -2.58 0.92 -8.50
CA GLU A 74 -1.62 1.36 -7.48
C GLU A 74 -2.02 0.93 -6.05
N LEU A 75 -3.27 1.18 -5.68
CA LEU A 75 -3.79 0.75 -4.37
C LEU A 75 -3.85 -0.78 -4.26
N THR A 76 -4.27 -1.46 -5.33
CA THR A 76 -4.38 -2.92 -5.38
C THR A 76 -3.03 -3.59 -5.25
N ALA A 77 -1.97 -3.03 -5.85
CA ALA A 77 -0.60 -3.50 -5.68
C ALA A 77 -0.18 -3.51 -4.20
N ALA A 78 -0.40 -2.40 -3.50
CA ALA A 78 -0.08 -2.28 -2.07
C ALA A 78 -0.91 -3.25 -1.21
N ILE A 79 -2.22 -3.35 -1.45
CA ILE A 79 -3.12 -4.29 -0.76
C ILE A 79 -2.65 -5.73 -0.96
N SER A 80 -2.38 -6.12 -2.21
CA SER A 80 -1.96 -7.48 -2.56
C SER A 80 -0.63 -7.85 -1.88
N ALA A 81 0.31 -6.91 -1.84
CA ALA A 81 1.60 -7.12 -1.18
C ALA A 81 1.46 -7.27 0.35
N LEU A 82 0.67 -6.43 1.00
CA LEU A 82 0.48 -6.49 2.45
C LEU A 82 -0.35 -7.73 2.87
N SER A 83 -1.33 -8.13 2.06
CA SER A 83 -2.23 -9.25 2.35
C SER A 83 -1.56 -10.63 2.33
N VAL A 84 -0.43 -10.80 1.64
CA VAL A 84 0.29 -12.09 1.61
C VAL A 84 1.20 -12.30 2.83
N LEU A 85 1.36 -11.29 3.68
CA LEU A 85 2.12 -11.39 4.92
C LEU A 85 1.28 -12.15 5.97
N LYS A 86 1.80 -13.28 6.45
CA LYS A 86 1.05 -14.21 7.32
C LYS A 86 1.05 -13.80 8.80
N GLU A 87 1.87 -12.84 9.18
CA GLU A 87 2.05 -12.37 10.55
C GLU A 87 2.33 -10.86 10.54
N PRO A 88 2.14 -10.15 11.66
CA PRO A 88 2.52 -8.74 11.76
C PRO A 88 4.00 -8.54 11.42
N CYS A 89 4.28 -7.65 10.48
CA CYS A 89 5.62 -7.34 10.00
C CYS A 89 5.90 -5.85 10.11
N LYS A 90 7.17 -5.49 10.22
CA LYS A 90 7.65 -4.13 9.97
C LYS A 90 7.94 -4.01 8.47
N VAL A 91 7.14 -3.22 7.77
CA VAL A 91 7.18 -3.09 6.31
C VAL A 91 7.69 -1.72 5.92
N THR A 92 8.64 -1.66 4.97
CA THR A 92 8.93 -0.44 4.24
C THR A 92 8.35 -0.60 2.83
N LEU A 93 7.32 0.18 2.50
CA LEU A 93 6.64 0.12 1.21
C LEU A 93 7.09 1.29 0.35
N TYR A 94 7.68 0.97 -0.80
CA TYR A 94 8.17 1.91 -1.81
C TYR A 94 7.21 1.96 -2.99
N SER A 95 6.81 3.16 -3.39
CA SER A 95 5.96 3.39 -4.56
C SER A 95 6.21 4.79 -5.13
N ASP A 96 6.07 4.95 -6.43
CA ASP A 96 6.07 6.26 -7.10
C ASP A 96 4.68 6.89 -7.20
N SER A 97 3.65 6.18 -6.77
CA SER A 97 2.28 6.68 -6.69
C SER A 97 2.13 7.75 -5.60
N LYS A 98 2.09 9.00 -6.00
CA LYS A 98 1.76 10.09 -5.07
C LYS A 98 0.35 9.95 -4.48
N TYR A 99 -0.58 9.35 -5.23
CA TYR A 99 -1.94 9.12 -4.73
C TYR A 99 -1.93 8.18 -3.52
N LEU A 100 -1.20 7.07 -3.59
CA LEU A 100 -1.04 6.14 -2.48
C LEU A 100 -0.27 6.78 -1.31
N ILE A 101 0.92 7.31 -1.58
CA ILE A 101 1.82 7.85 -0.56
C ILE A 101 1.18 9.02 0.19
N ASP A 102 0.68 10.03 -0.54
CA ASP A 102 0.04 11.21 0.06
C ASP A 102 -1.26 10.85 0.78
N GLY A 103 -2.04 9.92 0.24
CA GLY A 103 -3.28 9.44 0.86
C GLY A 103 -3.08 8.93 2.28
N ILE A 104 -1.94 8.28 2.55
CA ILE A 104 -1.58 7.79 3.88
C ILE A 104 -0.78 8.83 4.66
N THR A 105 0.33 9.33 4.12
CA THR A 105 1.27 10.18 4.87
C THR A 105 0.70 11.56 5.22
N LYS A 106 -0.21 12.09 4.40
CA LYS A 106 -0.97 13.31 4.68
C LYS A 106 -2.28 13.06 5.46
N GLY A 107 -2.59 11.79 5.76
CA GLY A 107 -3.77 11.40 6.54
C GLY A 107 -5.10 11.56 5.78
N TRP A 108 -5.08 11.65 4.45
CA TRP A 108 -6.31 11.84 3.67
C TRP A 108 -7.27 10.67 3.82
N ALA A 109 -6.79 9.44 3.69
CA ALA A 109 -7.62 8.24 3.79
C ALA A 109 -8.30 8.10 5.16
N VAL A 110 -7.56 8.37 6.24
CA VAL A 110 -8.10 8.38 7.63
C VAL A 110 -9.18 9.46 7.78
N SER A 111 -8.91 10.65 7.25
CA SER A 111 -9.84 11.77 7.29
C SER A 111 -11.11 11.50 6.47
N TRP A 112 -10.99 10.87 5.30
CA TRP A 112 -12.14 10.48 4.49
C TRP A 112 -12.98 9.40 5.17
N ARG A 113 -12.35 8.37 5.73
CA ARG A 113 -13.04 7.33 6.52
C ARG A 113 -13.84 7.93 7.67
N ALA A 114 -13.23 8.84 8.45
CA ALA A 114 -13.89 9.50 9.58
C ALA A 114 -15.09 10.36 9.17
N ARG A 115 -15.14 10.84 7.92
CA ARG A 115 -16.24 11.63 7.34
C ARG A 115 -17.19 10.81 6.46
N GLY A 116 -17.21 9.50 6.61
CA GLY A 116 -18.05 8.61 5.80
C GLY A 116 -17.67 8.63 4.32
N TRP A 117 -16.36 8.60 4.04
CA TRP A 117 -15.76 8.61 2.69
C TRP A 117 -16.07 9.87 1.88
N LYS A 118 -16.03 11.02 2.56
CA LYS A 118 -16.20 12.34 1.94
C LYS A 118 -14.93 13.18 2.10
N LYS A 119 -14.62 13.95 1.06
CA LYS A 119 -13.57 14.98 1.08
C LYS A 119 -13.97 16.19 1.92
N ALA A 120 -13.09 17.17 2.05
CA ALA A 120 -13.36 18.40 2.81
C ALA A 120 -14.50 19.24 2.19
N ASP A 121 -14.63 19.22 0.88
CA ASP A 121 -15.69 19.88 0.10
C ASP A 121 -17.00 19.07 0.06
N ARG A 122 -17.10 17.98 0.85
CA ARG A 122 -18.22 17.04 0.93
C ARG A 122 -18.42 16.17 -0.32
N SER A 123 -17.61 16.29 -1.36
CA SER A 123 -17.64 15.38 -2.50
C SER A 123 -17.20 13.95 -2.08
N PRO A 124 -17.68 12.90 -2.76
CA PRO A 124 -17.25 11.53 -2.46
C PRO A 124 -15.74 11.37 -2.64
N ALA A 125 -15.09 10.68 -1.71
CA ALA A 125 -13.73 10.19 -1.92
C ALA A 125 -13.75 9.05 -2.93
N LEU A 126 -12.74 8.99 -3.80
CA LEU A 126 -12.60 7.90 -4.77
C LEU A 126 -11.99 6.67 -4.09
N ASN A 127 -12.37 5.49 -4.58
CA ASN A 127 -11.85 4.18 -4.16
C ASN A 127 -11.97 3.92 -2.64
N PRO A 128 -13.14 4.18 -2.00
CA PRO A 128 -13.30 3.99 -0.56
C PRO A 128 -13.12 2.54 -0.14
N ASP A 129 -13.45 1.59 -1.01
CA ASP A 129 -13.26 0.14 -0.86
C ASP A 129 -11.76 -0.19 -0.66
N LEU A 130 -10.89 0.26 -1.54
CA LEU A 130 -9.46 0.00 -1.50
C LEU A 130 -8.78 0.75 -0.34
N TRP A 131 -9.18 2.00 -0.10
CA TRP A 131 -8.66 2.76 1.04
C TRP A 131 -9.03 2.13 2.38
N GLY A 132 -10.25 1.61 2.50
CA GLY A 132 -10.69 0.88 3.70
C GLY A 132 -9.81 -0.33 3.98
N GLU A 133 -9.47 -1.09 2.93
CA GLU A 133 -8.61 -2.27 3.05
C GLU A 133 -7.15 -1.91 3.37
N ILE A 134 -6.59 -0.86 2.76
CA ILE A 134 -5.24 -0.37 3.12
C ILE A 134 -5.20 0.03 4.60
N LEU A 135 -6.19 0.81 5.07
CA LEU A 135 -6.25 1.22 6.47
C LEU A 135 -6.35 0.03 7.43
N ARG A 136 -7.08 -1.02 7.06
CA ARG A 136 -7.14 -2.27 7.84
C ARG A 136 -5.79 -2.97 7.90
N LEU A 137 -5.06 -3.03 6.79
CA LEU A 137 -3.76 -3.70 6.70
C LEU A 137 -2.67 -2.96 7.49
N ILE A 138 -2.67 -1.62 7.48
CA ILE A 138 -1.72 -0.85 8.29
C ILE A 138 -2.04 -0.86 9.80
N GLU A 139 -3.23 -1.31 10.20
CA GLU A 139 -3.53 -1.62 11.60
C GLU A 139 -2.90 -2.96 12.05
N ILE A 140 -2.65 -3.87 11.10
CA ILE A 140 -2.03 -5.19 11.34
C ILE A 140 -0.50 -5.09 11.31
N HIS A 141 0.06 -4.38 10.33
CA HIS A 141 1.48 -4.25 10.10
C HIS A 141 2.00 -2.87 10.49
N ASP A 142 3.26 -2.77 10.90
CA ASP A 142 3.95 -1.49 11.09
C ASP A 142 4.54 -1.04 9.74
N VAL A 143 3.76 -0.24 8.98
CA VAL A 143 4.10 0.13 7.60
C VAL A 143 4.64 1.54 7.53
N THR A 144 5.84 1.69 6.98
CA THR A 144 6.42 2.97 6.56
C THR A 144 6.28 3.11 5.05
N PHE A 145 5.63 4.18 4.59
CA PHE A 145 5.46 4.47 3.17
C PHE A 145 6.56 5.42 2.70
N VAL A 146 7.23 5.06 1.61
CA VAL A 146 8.34 5.81 1.03
C VAL A 146 8.02 6.11 -0.44
N TRP A 147 7.95 7.39 -0.78
CA TRP A 147 7.84 7.78 -2.18
C TRP A 147 9.19 7.63 -2.87
N VAL A 148 9.20 7.02 -4.05
CA VAL A 148 10.34 6.94 -4.95
C VAL A 148 9.99 7.66 -6.26
N LYS A 149 10.99 8.19 -6.95
CA LYS A 149 10.76 8.79 -8.26
C LYS A 149 10.68 7.68 -9.31
N GLY A 150 9.59 7.64 -10.04
CA GLY A 150 9.41 6.70 -11.15
C GLY A 150 10.45 6.91 -12.25
N HIS A 151 10.88 5.81 -12.88
CA HIS A 151 11.84 5.80 -14.01
C HIS A 151 13.19 6.52 -13.71
N ASP A 152 13.66 6.41 -12.46
CA ASP A 152 14.91 7.07 -12.01
C ASP A 152 16.01 6.04 -11.63
N GLY A 153 16.05 4.89 -12.32
CA GLY A 153 17.05 3.84 -12.09
C GLY A 153 16.81 2.99 -10.84
N HIS A 154 15.64 3.09 -10.21
CA HIS A 154 15.30 2.23 -9.07
C HIS A 154 14.83 0.86 -9.55
N SER A 155 15.76 -0.11 -9.60
CA SER A 155 15.57 -1.41 -10.27
C SER A 155 14.30 -2.17 -9.85
N TYR A 156 13.93 -2.14 -8.57
CA TYR A 156 12.71 -2.78 -8.09
C TYR A 156 11.44 -2.08 -8.56
N ASN A 157 11.44 -0.73 -8.61
CA ASN A 157 10.28 0.03 -9.13
C ASN A 157 10.08 -0.27 -10.62
N GLU A 158 11.15 -0.24 -11.41
CA GLU A 158 11.10 -0.56 -12.84
C GLU A 158 10.62 -2.00 -13.11
N ARG A 159 11.01 -2.96 -12.24
CA ARG A 159 10.49 -4.33 -12.33
C ARG A 159 9.01 -4.41 -12.00
N CYS A 160 8.51 -3.63 -11.02
CA CYS A 160 7.10 -3.55 -10.70
C CYS A 160 6.30 -2.91 -11.84
N ASP A 161 6.79 -1.81 -12.43
CA ASP A 161 6.19 -1.18 -13.62
C ASP A 161 6.07 -2.20 -14.77
N LYS A 162 7.14 -2.94 -15.05
CA LYS A 162 7.11 -3.98 -16.08
C LYS A 162 6.07 -5.06 -15.78
N LEU A 163 5.96 -5.55 -14.55
CA LEU A 163 4.95 -6.53 -14.16
C LEU A 163 3.53 -5.97 -14.36
N ALA A 164 3.30 -4.72 -13.98
CA ALA A 164 2.02 -4.05 -14.11
C ALA A 164 1.64 -3.86 -15.59
N THR A 165 2.54 -3.37 -16.41
CA THR A 165 2.31 -3.13 -17.84
C THR A 165 2.13 -4.43 -18.60
N ASP A 166 2.97 -5.45 -18.38
CA ASP A 166 2.86 -6.77 -19.02
C ASP A 166 1.49 -7.41 -18.69
N PHE A 167 1.00 -7.26 -17.43
CA PHE A 167 -0.30 -7.79 -17.06
C PHE A 167 -1.45 -7.03 -17.73
N ALA A 168 -1.41 -5.70 -17.74
CA ALA A 168 -2.42 -4.88 -18.44
C ALA A 168 -2.50 -5.22 -19.93
N ASP A 169 -1.36 -5.48 -20.58
CA ASP A 169 -1.27 -5.83 -22.00
C ASP A 169 -1.72 -7.28 -22.29
N SER A 170 -1.85 -8.15 -21.27
CA SER A 170 -2.31 -9.52 -21.42
C SER A 170 -3.82 -9.66 -21.69
N PHE A 171 -4.61 -8.64 -21.33
CA PHE A 171 -6.02 -8.62 -21.66
C PHE A 171 -6.25 -8.43 -23.15
N LYS A 172 -6.90 -9.38 -23.80
CA LYS A 172 -7.25 -9.36 -25.24
C LYS A 172 -8.44 -8.45 -25.52
#